data_5002b3ebacf1c02d288acc230437cb67
#
_entry.id   5002b3ebacf1c02d288acc230437cb67
#
_cell.length_a   1.000
_cell.length_b   1.000
_cell.length_c   1.000
_cell.angle_alpha   90.00
_cell.angle_beta   90.00
_cell.angle_gamma   90.00
#
_symmetry.space_group_name_H-M   'P 1'
#
loop_
_entity.id
_entity.type
_entity.pdbx_description
1 polymer ?
#
loop_
_entity_poly.entity_id
_entity_poly.type
_entity_poly.pdbx_seq_one_letter_code
_entity_poly.pdbx_strand_id
1 'polypeptide(L)'
;MVFGNLEILYKLGITAVLGLIIGLERELKRKPLGLKTSLVISIISCILTIVSIQSAYLFNHAHSVQITMDPLRLAAQIVSGIGFLGAGVILKKDNDTITGLTTAAMIWGASGIGIAVGAGFYMEAIAGVVLIIISVEIIPYLGLAERIRFCQIQAKLR
;
A
#
# COMPACT_ATOMS: atom_id res chain seq x y z
N MET A 1 18.92 -11.84 -15.93
CA MET A 1 19.38 -12.54 -14.72
C MET A 1 18.20 -12.56 -13.73
N VAL A 2 17.66 -13.73 -13.46
CA VAL A 2 16.59 -13.88 -12.47
C VAL A 2 17.19 -13.46 -11.10
N PHE A 3 16.44 -12.72 -10.30
CA PHE A 3 16.92 -12.26 -8.99
C PHE A 3 17.56 -13.39 -8.21
N GLY A 4 18.76 -13.18 -7.69
CA GLY A 4 19.41 -14.18 -6.83
C GLY A 4 18.64 -14.32 -5.50
N ASN A 5 18.74 -15.48 -4.84
CA ASN A 5 18.05 -15.74 -3.57
C ASN A 5 18.34 -14.65 -2.52
N LEU A 6 19.55 -14.10 -2.50
CA LEU A 6 19.93 -12.99 -1.62
C LEU A 6 19.17 -11.70 -1.94
N GLU A 7 18.94 -11.41 -3.19
CA GLU A 7 18.19 -10.20 -3.61
C GLU A 7 16.73 -10.29 -3.20
N ILE A 8 16.12 -11.47 -3.32
CA ILE A 8 14.74 -11.71 -2.86
C ILE A 8 14.64 -11.48 -1.35
N LEU A 9 15.56 -12.04 -0.56
CA LEU A 9 15.59 -11.85 0.89
C LEU A 9 15.76 -10.38 1.27
N TYR A 10 16.61 -9.65 0.55
CA TYR A 10 16.84 -8.22 0.75
C TYR A 10 15.55 -7.41 0.46
N LYS A 11 14.86 -7.69 -0.65
CA LYS A 11 13.58 -7.06 -1.00
C LYS A 11 12.52 -7.32 0.08
N LEU A 12 12.40 -8.55 0.54
CA LEU A 12 11.45 -8.91 1.59
C LEU A 12 11.80 -8.23 2.93
N GLY A 13 13.08 -8.14 3.27
CA GLY A 13 13.56 -7.44 4.47
C GLY A 13 13.20 -5.96 4.45
N ILE A 14 13.49 -5.25 3.35
CA ILE A 14 13.13 -3.84 3.18
C ILE A 14 11.61 -3.68 3.26
N THR A 15 10.86 -4.52 2.55
CA THR A 15 9.39 -4.45 2.57
C THR A 15 8.84 -4.65 3.97
N ALA A 16 9.38 -5.61 4.73
CA ALA A 16 8.97 -5.85 6.11
C ALA A 16 9.23 -4.62 6.99
N VAL A 17 10.40 -3.99 6.88
CA VAL A 17 10.73 -2.77 7.63
C VAL A 17 9.79 -1.63 7.28
N LEU A 18 9.54 -1.36 5.98
CA LEU A 18 8.65 -0.30 5.55
C LEU A 18 7.19 -0.57 5.94
N GLY A 19 6.72 -1.81 5.80
CA GLY A 19 5.39 -2.23 6.24
C GLY A 19 5.23 -2.14 7.76
N LEU A 20 6.32 -2.41 8.52
CA LEU A 20 6.36 -2.27 9.96
C LEU A 20 6.23 -0.82 10.40
N ILE A 21 6.90 0.12 9.74
CA ILE A 21 6.80 1.56 10.00
C ILE A 21 5.36 2.04 9.83
N ILE A 22 4.70 1.68 8.72
CA ILE A 22 3.29 2.01 8.48
C ILE A 22 2.40 1.39 9.55
N GLY A 23 2.62 0.11 9.86
CA GLY A 23 1.82 -0.63 10.83
C GLY A 23 1.97 -0.13 12.27
N LEU A 24 3.18 0.28 12.67
CA LEU A 24 3.46 0.84 13.99
C LEU A 24 2.69 2.14 14.23
N GLU A 25 2.69 3.05 13.27
CA GLU A 25 1.89 4.28 13.39
C GLU A 25 0.42 3.96 13.68
N ARG A 26 -0.13 2.97 12.97
CA ARG A 26 -1.53 2.54 13.12
C ARG A 26 -1.79 1.91 14.50
N GLU A 27 -0.89 1.04 14.94
CA GLU A 27 -0.97 0.35 16.23
C GLU A 27 -0.89 1.32 17.40
N LEU A 28 0.09 2.24 17.37
CA LEU A 28 0.28 3.26 18.42
C LEU A 28 -0.94 4.17 18.55
N LYS A 29 -1.63 4.48 17.45
CA LYS A 29 -2.85 5.29 17.44
C LYS A 29 -4.13 4.48 17.68
N ARG A 30 -4.04 3.20 18.00
CA ARG A 30 -5.18 2.29 18.20
C ARG A 30 -6.19 2.36 17.06
N LYS A 31 -5.69 2.47 15.83
CA LYS A 31 -6.52 2.47 14.62
C LYS A 31 -6.81 1.04 14.18
N PRO A 32 -7.97 0.77 13.56
CA PRO A 32 -8.21 -0.52 12.95
C PRO A 32 -7.16 -0.79 11.86
N LEU A 33 -6.80 -2.07 11.69
CA LEU A 33 -5.73 -2.52 10.79
C LEU A 33 -4.35 -1.96 11.18
N GLY A 34 -3.77 -2.59 12.19
CA GLY A 34 -2.47 -2.24 12.75
C GLY A 34 -1.31 -2.98 12.08
N LEU A 35 -0.29 -3.24 12.88
CA LEU A 35 1.01 -3.77 12.49
C LEU A 35 0.94 -5.08 11.69
N LYS A 36 0.17 -6.06 12.15
CA LYS A 36 0.08 -7.38 11.52
C LYS A 36 -0.45 -7.29 10.08
N THR A 37 -1.52 -6.52 9.89
CA THR A 37 -2.19 -6.41 8.59
C THR A 37 -1.33 -5.66 7.58
N SER A 38 -0.70 -4.56 7.98
CA SER A 38 0.20 -3.79 7.11
C SER A 38 1.40 -4.61 6.67
N LEU A 39 2.02 -5.37 7.61
CA LEU A 39 3.12 -6.29 7.30
C LEU A 39 2.72 -7.37 6.28
N VAL A 40 1.61 -8.06 6.54
CA VAL A 40 1.16 -9.15 5.66
C VAL A 40 0.87 -8.60 4.25
N ILE A 41 0.14 -7.50 4.14
CA ILE A 41 -0.22 -6.91 2.85
C ILE A 41 1.03 -6.51 2.07
N SER A 42 1.97 -5.79 2.69
CA SER A 42 3.18 -5.33 2.00
C SER A 42 4.06 -6.50 1.56
N ILE A 43 4.29 -7.50 2.42
CA ILE A 43 5.12 -8.67 2.12
C ILE A 43 4.49 -9.50 0.98
N ILE A 44 3.19 -9.79 1.04
CA ILE A 44 2.52 -10.56 -0.02
C ILE A 44 2.53 -9.81 -1.35
N SER A 45 2.27 -8.50 -1.33
CA SER A 45 2.35 -7.66 -2.54
C SER A 45 3.76 -7.67 -3.16
N CYS A 46 4.80 -7.63 -2.32
CA CYS A 46 6.19 -7.74 -2.77
C CYS A 46 6.47 -9.11 -3.41
N ILE A 47 6.09 -10.20 -2.75
CA ILE A 47 6.28 -11.57 -3.27
C ILE A 47 5.59 -11.73 -4.62
N LEU A 48 4.32 -11.36 -4.73
CA LEU A 48 3.55 -11.50 -5.97
C LEU A 48 4.15 -10.66 -7.10
N THR A 49 4.67 -9.48 -6.81
CA THR A 49 5.36 -8.63 -7.79
C THR A 49 6.67 -9.27 -8.25
N ILE A 50 7.48 -9.82 -7.34
CA ILE A 50 8.70 -10.54 -7.66
C ILE A 50 8.37 -11.75 -8.56
N VAL A 51 7.35 -12.55 -8.19
CA VAL A 51 6.90 -13.71 -8.97
C VAL A 51 6.46 -13.30 -10.37
N SER A 52 5.70 -12.19 -10.48
CA SER A 52 5.24 -11.67 -11.79
C SER A 52 6.41 -11.35 -12.71
N ILE A 53 7.37 -10.58 -12.19
CA ILE A 53 8.54 -10.16 -12.96
C ILE A 53 9.41 -11.37 -13.33
N GLN A 54 9.72 -12.24 -12.35
CA GLN A 54 10.54 -13.44 -12.62
C GLN A 54 9.88 -14.38 -13.63
N SER A 55 8.57 -14.61 -13.52
CA SER A 55 7.84 -15.47 -14.46
C SER A 55 7.93 -14.95 -15.88
N ALA A 56 7.75 -13.63 -16.08
CA ALA A 56 7.84 -13.03 -17.41
C ALA A 56 9.23 -13.24 -18.06
N TYR A 57 10.30 -13.15 -17.26
CA TYR A 57 11.66 -13.39 -17.76
C TYR A 57 11.98 -14.86 -17.98
N LEU A 58 11.54 -15.76 -17.09
CA LEU A 58 11.81 -17.21 -17.20
C LEU A 58 11.14 -17.82 -18.43
N PHE A 59 9.89 -17.49 -18.68
CA PHE A 59 9.13 -18.08 -19.80
C PHE A 59 9.46 -17.47 -21.15
N ASN A 60 9.97 -16.25 -21.21
CA ASN A 60 10.38 -15.61 -22.46
C ASN A 60 11.62 -16.26 -23.11
N HIS A 61 12.44 -16.98 -22.33
CA HIS A 61 13.66 -17.67 -22.82
C HIS A 61 13.47 -19.16 -23.08
N ALA A 62 12.33 -19.75 -22.73
CA ALA A 62 12.19 -21.21 -22.68
C ALA A 62 11.59 -21.85 -23.96
N HIS A 63 11.04 -21.11 -24.91
CA HIS A 63 10.32 -21.68 -26.06
C HIS A 63 10.65 -20.97 -27.38
N SER A 64 10.63 -21.75 -28.47
CA SER A 64 10.70 -21.28 -29.88
C SER A 64 9.47 -20.43 -30.28
N VAL A 65 8.48 -20.28 -29.41
CA VAL A 65 7.31 -19.42 -29.59
C VAL A 65 7.51 -18.17 -28.73
N GLN A 66 7.46 -17.00 -29.35
CA GLN A 66 7.59 -15.72 -28.69
C GLN A 66 6.35 -15.46 -27.84
N ILE A 67 6.43 -15.76 -26.53
CA ILE A 67 5.36 -15.48 -25.55
C ILE A 67 5.61 -14.10 -24.97
N THR A 68 4.78 -13.12 -25.32
CA THR A 68 4.83 -11.79 -24.73
C THR A 68 4.09 -11.80 -23.40
N MET A 69 4.82 -11.76 -22.29
CA MET A 69 4.25 -11.66 -20.94
C MET A 69 4.51 -10.26 -20.38
N ASP A 70 3.46 -9.67 -19.81
CA ASP A 70 3.57 -8.40 -19.07
C ASP A 70 4.15 -8.69 -17.66
N PRO A 71 5.35 -8.19 -17.35
CA PRO A 71 6.01 -8.43 -16.05
C PRO A 71 5.28 -7.79 -14.86
N LEU A 72 4.42 -6.79 -15.10
CA LEU A 72 3.67 -6.12 -14.03
C LEU A 72 2.19 -6.54 -13.96
N ARG A 73 1.79 -7.56 -14.67
CA ARG A 73 0.39 -8.01 -14.73
C ARG A 73 -0.17 -8.36 -13.35
N LEU A 74 0.58 -9.09 -12.51
CA LEU A 74 0.14 -9.40 -11.14
C LEU A 74 0.12 -8.14 -10.27
N ALA A 75 1.03 -7.19 -10.45
CA ALA A 75 0.98 -5.92 -9.72
C ALA A 75 -0.31 -5.15 -10.00
N ALA A 76 -0.75 -5.09 -11.26
CA ALA A 76 -2.04 -4.49 -11.60
C ALA A 76 -3.22 -5.21 -10.94
N GLN A 77 -3.18 -6.55 -10.86
CA GLN A 77 -4.21 -7.34 -10.16
C GLN A 77 -4.18 -7.13 -8.63
N ILE A 78 -3.00 -6.94 -8.04
CA ILE A 78 -2.87 -6.62 -6.62
C ILE A 78 -3.57 -5.28 -6.33
N VAL A 79 -3.28 -4.23 -7.14
CA VAL A 79 -3.90 -2.91 -6.98
C VAL A 79 -5.42 -2.98 -7.07
N SER A 80 -5.95 -3.77 -8.00
CA SER A 80 -7.39 -4.00 -8.13
C SER A 80 -7.96 -4.80 -6.95
N GLY A 81 -7.32 -5.91 -6.58
CA GLY A 81 -7.77 -6.81 -5.52
C GLY A 81 -7.75 -6.19 -4.12
N ILE A 82 -6.74 -5.37 -3.82
CA ILE A 82 -6.64 -4.69 -2.53
C ILE A 82 -7.78 -3.68 -2.33
N GLY A 83 -8.37 -3.17 -3.42
CA GLY A 83 -9.56 -2.32 -3.38
C GLY A 83 -10.74 -2.98 -2.69
N PHE A 84 -10.91 -4.30 -2.84
CA PHE A 84 -11.94 -5.07 -2.13
C PHE A 84 -11.74 -5.06 -0.61
N LEU A 85 -10.51 -5.27 -0.13
CA LEU A 85 -10.17 -5.18 1.29
C LEU A 85 -10.34 -3.74 1.81
N GLY A 86 -9.95 -2.75 1.02
CA GLY A 86 -10.14 -1.33 1.32
C GLY A 86 -11.62 -0.99 1.46
N ALA A 87 -12.46 -1.44 0.55
CA ALA A 87 -13.91 -1.23 0.62
C ALA A 87 -14.53 -1.89 1.87
N GLY A 88 -14.04 -3.07 2.27
CA GLY A 88 -14.52 -3.80 3.44
C GLY A 88 -14.32 -3.09 4.79
N VAL A 89 -13.45 -2.07 4.85
CA VAL A 89 -13.21 -1.31 6.09
C VAL A 89 -13.90 0.06 6.11
N ILE A 90 -14.54 0.44 5.01
CA ILE A 90 -15.30 1.69 4.90
C ILE A 90 -16.72 1.43 5.38
N LEU A 91 -17.12 2.10 6.46
CA LEU A 91 -18.43 1.91 7.07
C LEU A 91 -19.19 3.24 7.08
N LYS A 92 -20.46 3.17 6.69
CA LYS A 92 -21.44 4.27 6.86
C LYS A 92 -22.18 4.05 8.17
N LYS A 93 -22.19 5.07 9.04
CA LYS A 93 -22.93 5.08 10.32
C LYS A 93 -24.31 5.70 10.13
N ASP A 94 -25.22 5.47 11.09
CA ASP A 94 -26.61 5.92 11.06
C ASP A 94 -26.79 7.45 10.92
N ASN A 95 -25.79 8.23 11.30
CA ASN A 95 -25.76 9.69 11.14
C ASN A 95 -25.11 10.19 9.85
N ASP A 96 -25.12 9.39 8.78
CA ASP A 96 -24.51 9.67 7.47
C ASP A 96 -22.99 9.93 7.50
N THR A 97 -22.30 9.65 8.61
CA THR A 97 -20.85 9.75 8.68
C THR A 97 -20.18 8.52 8.10
N ILE A 98 -19.22 8.72 7.21
CA ILE A 98 -18.39 7.67 6.63
C ILE A 98 -17.10 7.56 7.47
N THR A 99 -16.77 6.35 7.90
CA THR A 99 -15.56 6.02 8.66
C THR A 99 -14.72 4.98 7.91
N GLY A 100 -13.42 4.91 8.22
CA GLY A 100 -12.51 3.91 7.61
C GLY A 100 -11.78 4.35 6.34
N LEU A 101 -12.06 5.54 5.79
CA LEU A 101 -11.42 6.04 4.55
C LEU A 101 -9.89 6.08 4.66
N THR A 102 -9.35 6.65 5.73
CA THR A 102 -7.89 6.67 5.95
C THR A 102 -7.33 5.26 6.12
N THR A 103 -8.08 4.37 6.77
CA THR A 103 -7.68 2.97 6.94
C THR A 103 -7.61 2.25 5.59
N ALA A 104 -8.61 2.44 4.73
CA ALA A 104 -8.60 1.90 3.37
C ALA A 104 -7.42 2.45 2.54
N ALA A 105 -7.14 3.74 2.64
CA ALA A 105 -5.99 4.37 1.98
C ALA A 105 -4.65 3.79 2.46
N MET A 106 -4.51 3.52 3.76
CA MET A 106 -3.29 2.93 4.34
C MET A 106 -3.08 1.47 3.89
N ILE A 107 -4.16 0.68 3.77
CA ILE A 107 -4.11 -0.68 3.21
C ILE A 107 -3.60 -0.64 1.76
N TRP A 108 -4.19 0.26 0.97
CA TRP A 108 -3.80 0.45 -0.43
C TRP A 108 -2.35 0.92 -0.55
N GLY A 109 -1.92 1.86 0.31
CA GLY A 109 -0.54 2.35 0.39
C GLY A 109 0.46 1.25 0.77
N ALA A 110 0.16 0.43 1.79
CA ALA A 110 1.02 -0.69 2.20
C ALA A 110 1.22 -1.70 1.05
N SER A 111 0.16 -1.97 0.26
CA SER A 111 0.24 -2.79 -0.94
C SER A 111 1.15 -2.16 -2.00
N GLY A 112 0.97 -0.85 -2.28
CA GLY A 112 1.79 -0.10 -3.24
C GLY A 112 3.28 -0.10 -2.87
N ILE A 113 3.61 0.05 -1.59
CA ILE A 113 4.99 -0.06 -1.12
C ILE A 113 5.57 -1.46 -1.37
N GLY A 114 4.80 -2.52 -1.11
CA GLY A 114 5.22 -3.89 -1.43
C GLY A 114 5.49 -4.08 -2.92
N ILE A 115 4.62 -3.55 -3.79
CA ILE A 115 4.81 -3.59 -5.25
C ILE A 115 6.08 -2.84 -5.66
N ALA A 116 6.29 -1.63 -5.15
CA ALA A 116 7.45 -0.81 -5.49
C ALA A 116 8.77 -1.50 -5.13
N VAL A 117 8.89 -2.02 -3.91
CA VAL A 117 10.09 -2.76 -3.48
C VAL A 117 10.27 -4.04 -4.29
N GLY A 118 9.19 -4.79 -4.54
CA GLY A 118 9.23 -6.00 -5.38
C GLY A 118 9.73 -5.73 -6.79
N ALA A 119 9.34 -4.60 -7.37
CA ALA A 119 9.78 -4.15 -8.68
C ALA A 119 11.20 -3.52 -8.68
N GLY A 120 11.80 -3.26 -7.50
CA GLY A 120 13.14 -2.69 -7.36
C GLY A 120 13.20 -1.17 -7.17
N PHE A 121 12.04 -0.51 -7.02
CA PHE A 121 11.91 0.93 -6.78
C PHE A 121 12.05 1.26 -5.29
N TYR A 122 13.25 1.10 -4.75
CA TYR A 122 13.49 1.24 -3.30
C TYR A 122 13.38 2.68 -2.80
N MET A 123 13.96 3.64 -3.56
CA MET A 123 13.95 5.05 -3.17
C MET A 123 12.53 5.62 -3.20
N GLU A 124 11.75 5.27 -4.20
CA GLU A 124 10.35 5.66 -4.33
C GLU A 124 9.50 5.07 -3.20
N ALA A 125 9.77 3.82 -2.83
CA ALA A 125 9.09 3.17 -1.70
C ALA A 125 9.40 3.86 -0.37
N ILE A 126 10.68 4.18 -0.10
CA ILE A 126 11.11 4.88 1.12
C ILE A 126 10.49 6.28 1.16
N ALA A 127 10.62 7.05 0.06
CA ALA A 127 10.02 8.38 -0.04
C ALA A 127 8.50 8.33 0.15
N GLY A 128 7.83 7.34 -0.44
CA GLY A 128 6.39 7.11 -0.28
C GLY A 128 5.99 6.89 1.17
N VAL A 129 6.70 6.02 1.90
CA VAL A 129 6.43 5.78 3.33
C VAL A 129 6.62 7.06 4.15
N VAL A 130 7.71 7.79 3.93
CA VAL A 130 7.97 9.06 4.64
C VAL A 130 6.83 10.05 4.40
N LEU A 131 6.42 10.24 3.15
CA LEU A 131 5.34 11.16 2.80
C LEU A 131 3.98 10.71 3.36
N ILE A 132 3.68 9.40 3.38
CA ILE A 132 2.47 8.86 3.99
C ILE A 132 2.45 9.16 5.48
N ILE A 133 3.54 8.87 6.20
CA ILE A 133 3.62 9.14 7.64
C ILE A 133 3.49 10.64 7.93
N ILE A 134 4.20 11.49 7.20
CA ILE A 134 4.08 12.95 7.30
C ILE A 134 2.63 13.38 7.10
N SER A 135 1.96 12.88 6.08
CA SER A 135 0.57 13.24 5.78
C SER A 135 -0.39 12.86 6.91
N VAL A 136 -0.24 11.66 7.47
CA VAL A 136 -1.14 11.16 8.52
C VAL A 136 -0.85 11.79 9.88
N GLU A 137 0.42 12.18 10.15
CA GLU A 137 0.83 12.80 11.40
C GLU A 137 0.61 14.31 11.40
N ILE A 138 1.06 15.02 10.39
CA ILE A 138 1.13 16.49 10.40
C ILE A 138 -0.20 17.14 10.07
N ILE A 139 -0.97 16.60 9.12
CA ILE A 139 -2.25 17.21 8.71
C ILE A 139 -3.23 17.41 9.89
N PRO A 140 -3.41 16.46 10.83
CA PRO A 140 -4.26 16.68 12.00
C PRO A 140 -3.77 17.81 12.91
N TYR A 141 -2.45 18.01 13.05
CA TYR A 141 -1.87 19.06 13.90
C TYR A 141 -2.00 20.47 13.31
N LEU A 142 -2.10 20.59 11.98
CA LEU A 142 -2.24 21.90 11.32
C LEU A 142 -3.65 22.51 11.49
N GLY A 143 -4.57 21.87 12.19
CA GLY A 143 -5.93 22.38 12.44
C GLY A 143 -6.76 22.62 11.17
N LEU A 144 -6.23 22.24 9.99
CA LEU A 144 -6.95 22.38 8.72
C LEU A 144 -8.26 21.59 8.71
N ALA A 145 -8.31 20.46 9.40
CA ALA A 145 -9.51 19.63 9.51
C ALA A 145 -10.65 20.36 10.25
N GLU A 146 -10.34 21.19 11.27
CA GLU A 146 -11.34 22.00 11.98
C GLU A 146 -11.81 23.19 11.13
N ARG A 147 -10.90 23.84 10.43
CA ARG A 147 -11.28 24.98 9.56
C ARG A 147 -12.20 24.55 8.41
N ILE A 148 -11.94 23.38 7.81
CA ILE A 148 -12.78 22.83 6.74
C ILE A 148 -14.16 22.43 7.29
N ARG A 149 -14.24 21.84 8.49
CA ARG A 149 -15.52 21.54 9.16
C ARG A 149 -16.32 22.81 9.45
N PHE A 150 -15.68 23.85 9.95
CA PHE A 150 -16.36 25.14 10.22
C PHE A 150 -16.90 25.76 8.92
N CYS A 151 -16.14 25.72 7.83
CA CYS A 151 -16.58 26.24 6.53
C CYS A 151 -17.76 25.46 5.95
N GLN A 152 -17.79 24.13 6.12
CA GLN A 152 -18.90 23.28 5.65
C GLN A 152 -20.18 23.47 6.49
N ILE A 153 -20.06 23.70 7.79
CA ILE A 153 -21.21 23.98 8.66
C ILE A 153 -21.82 25.34 8.32
N GLN A 154 -21.01 26.36 8.06
CA GLN A 154 -21.51 27.68 7.63
C GLN A 154 -22.15 27.68 6.24
N ALA A 155 -21.64 26.86 5.31
CA ALA A 155 -22.23 26.71 3.98
C ALA A 155 -23.58 25.98 4.00
N LYS A 156 -23.85 25.16 5.02
CA LYS A 156 -25.08 24.38 5.17
C LYS A 156 -26.18 25.15 5.93
N LEU A 157 -25.82 26.28 6.56
CA LEU A 157 -26.71 27.15 7.31
C LEU A 157 -27.15 28.42 6.47
N ARG A 158 -26.71 28.49 5.24
CA ARG A 158 -27.14 29.47 4.22
C ARG A 158 -27.99 28.78 3.15
#